data_f6af3854a660c886407ccade72f7f07f
#
_entry.id   f6af3854a660c886407ccade72f7f07f
#
_cell.length_a   1.000
_cell.length_b   1.000
_cell.length_c   1.000
_cell.angle_alpha   90.00
_cell.angle_beta   90.00
_cell.angle_gamma   90.00
#
_symmetry.space_group_name_H-M   'P 1'
#
loop_
_entity.id
_entity.type
_entity.pdbx_description
1 polymer ?
#
loop_
_entity_poly.entity_id
_entity_poly.type
_entity_poly.pdbx_seq_one_letter_code
_entity_poly.pdbx_strand_id
1 'polypeptide(L)'
;MRLREIVLAALISTLFCFYSSSAFAQEDGGLTESTVGLDAATSSQEKMSSLSTLLKDGFSYNLRGLLFINAQFPGHSTQNPQNAFLDLYRYSSELHLRPDLFLDTPLVRGFFKPRMIADYQRWEDGRTKGNTNTKNRVFINEWMVQLKPHSSVFLSFGKEKLLWGPSFLVSPSNMLFKDVEKTNPKIEIEGKYLAKLIYLPSKTLTLTAIYESQKEHNQLQETFKPVRALKLDVVESSFSASTIGYLQNDRFRLGSFGQLTASDALLVYCDGIVSKGTDELYPMQDQVNPLGGDFIKKYNHSDRLFTTITTGGAYTFLSGAAASMEFLYNGAGYNDTEARQYYQLRKTAATHLPDNSTLSSLSQGTLTEALNTGSQFLRRYYLMAQFQQTDIKNVLDIIIRCTQSMQEQSGQFSTILEWQFAKRIQLFNINTIAVGRSNTEFKSVLSKSFMLGIEVHY
;
A
#
# COMPACT_ATOMS: atom_id res chain seq x y z
N MET A 1 9.06 -3.28 -31.01
CA MET A 1 7.70 -3.85 -31.07
C MET A 1 6.98 -3.24 -32.26
N ARG A 2 6.58 -4.04 -33.24
CA ARG A 2 5.92 -3.52 -34.45
C ARG A 2 4.48 -3.10 -34.08
N LEU A 3 3.94 -2.10 -34.76
CA LEU A 3 2.56 -1.59 -34.60
C LEU A 3 1.50 -2.71 -34.47
N ARG A 4 1.76 -3.86 -35.10
CA ARG A 4 0.95 -5.09 -34.98
C ARG A 4 0.81 -5.64 -33.57
N GLU A 5 1.84 -5.56 -32.73
CA GLU A 5 1.82 -6.11 -31.36
C GLU A 5 1.08 -5.17 -30.40
N ILE A 6 1.15 -3.86 -30.68
CA ILE A 6 0.36 -2.84 -29.95
C ILE A 6 -1.13 -2.97 -30.33
N VAL A 7 -1.41 -3.21 -31.62
CA VAL A 7 -2.77 -3.41 -32.13
C VAL A 7 -3.36 -4.74 -31.62
N LEU A 8 -2.54 -5.79 -31.50
CA LEU A 8 -2.99 -7.06 -30.91
C LEU A 8 -3.31 -6.91 -29.41
N ALA A 9 -2.50 -6.16 -28.66
CA ALA A 9 -2.77 -5.83 -27.26
C ALA A 9 -4.03 -4.94 -27.11
N ALA A 10 -4.24 -4.00 -28.03
CA ALA A 10 -5.45 -3.16 -28.05
C ALA A 10 -6.70 -3.94 -28.51
N LEU A 11 -6.56 -4.89 -29.45
CA LEU A 11 -7.64 -5.79 -29.89
C LEU A 11 -8.04 -6.79 -28.79
N ILE A 12 -7.07 -7.28 -28.01
CA ILE A 12 -7.35 -8.10 -26.84
C ILE A 12 -8.13 -7.27 -25.82
N SER A 13 -7.80 -5.98 -25.61
CA SER A 13 -8.53 -5.12 -24.68
C SER A 13 -9.94 -4.74 -25.11
N THR A 14 -10.26 -4.78 -26.42
CA THR A 14 -11.63 -4.50 -26.94
C THR A 14 -12.50 -5.74 -27.09
N LEU A 15 -11.93 -6.92 -27.24
CA LEU A 15 -12.69 -8.18 -27.39
C LEU A 15 -13.18 -8.76 -26.06
N PHE A 16 -12.71 -8.24 -24.95
CA PHE A 16 -12.93 -8.83 -23.63
C PHE A 16 -13.96 -8.11 -22.74
N CYS A 17 -14.86 -7.32 -23.33
CA CYS A 17 -15.95 -6.69 -22.58
C CYS A 17 -17.18 -7.55 -22.29
N PHE A 18 -17.10 -8.88 -22.27
CA PHE A 18 -18.24 -9.73 -21.89
C PHE A 18 -17.82 -11.09 -21.30
N TYR A 19 -18.25 -11.38 -20.11
CA TYR A 19 -18.29 -12.58 -19.23
C TYR A 19 -17.30 -12.57 -18.02
N SER A 20 -17.67 -12.67 -16.95
CA SER A 20 -18.40 -12.85 -15.71
C SER A 20 -17.68 -13.58 -14.57
N SER A 21 -17.89 -13.27 -13.46
CA SER A 21 -17.90 -13.02 -12.04
C SER A 21 -17.34 -14.12 -11.14
N SER A 22 -16.94 -13.84 -10.01
CA SER A 22 -17.61 -13.72 -8.73
C SER A 22 -16.62 -13.59 -7.56
N ALA A 23 -17.11 -12.99 -6.51
CA ALA A 23 -16.52 -12.93 -5.19
C ALA A 23 -15.19 -12.18 -5.13
N PHE A 24 -15.29 -10.86 -4.96
CA PHE A 24 -14.47 -10.25 -3.95
C PHE A 24 -14.91 -10.85 -2.59
N ALA A 25 -14.61 -12.13 -2.37
CA ALA A 25 -14.04 -12.43 -1.09
C ALA A 25 -12.84 -11.49 -1.08
N GLN A 26 -12.93 -10.43 -0.31
CA GLN A 26 -11.80 -9.67 0.14
C GLN A 26 -10.85 -10.75 0.68
N GLU A 27 -10.01 -11.35 -0.22
CA GLU A 27 -8.75 -11.88 0.20
C GLU A 27 -7.97 -10.66 0.59
N ASP A 28 -8.40 -10.07 1.71
CA ASP A 28 -7.52 -9.42 2.61
C ASP A 28 -6.48 -10.47 2.90
N GLY A 29 -5.44 -10.50 2.08
CA GLY A 29 -4.22 -11.23 2.35
C GLY A 29 -3.49 -10.64 3.55
N GLY A 30 -4.12 -9.70 4.24
CA GLY A 30 -3.96 -9.48 5.66
C GLY A 30 -4.72 -10.61 6.33
N LEU A 31 -4.07 -11.40 7.13
CA LEU A 31 -4.71 -11.97 8.28
C LEU A 31 -5.51 -10.80 8.91
N THR A 32 -6.74 -10.58 8.46
CA THR A 32 -7.75 -10.20 9.42
C THR A 32 -7.52 -11.25 10.48
N GLU A 33 -7.14 -10.83 11.67
CA GLU A 33 -7.19 -11.69 12.82
C GLU A 33 -8.54 -12.38 12.68
N SER A 34 -8.52 -13.51 11.94
CA SER A 34 -9.70 -14.31 11.76
C SER A 34 -10.06 -14.62 13.18
N THR A 35 -11.15 -14.05 13.64
CA THR A 35 -11.80 -14.45 14.87
C THR A 35 -11.78 -15.97 14.83
N VAL A 36 -10.89 -16.52 15.65
CA VAL A 36 -10.80 -17.96 15.81
C VAL A 36 -12.17 -18.35 16.31
N GLY A 37 -13.01 -18.85 15.42
CA GLY A 37 -14.25 -19.48 15.79
C GLY A 37 -13.88 -20.60 16.74
N LEU A 38 -14.08 -20.37 18.02
CA LEU A 38 -14.00 -21.38 19.04
C LEU A 38 -15.24 -22.26 18.90
N ASP A 39 -15.19 -23.17 17.93
CA ASP A 39 -16.06 -24.32 17.98
C ASP A 39 -15.65 -25.14 19.20
N ALA A 40 -16.62 -25.35 20.06
CA ALA A 40 -16.48 -26.03 21.34
C ALA A 40 -15.76 -27.36 21.15
N ALA A 41 -14.66 -27.52 21.86
CA ALA A 41 -13.92 -28.77 21.95
C ALA A 41 -14.83 -29.88 22.47
N THR A 42 -15.25 -30.75 21.59
CA THR A 42 -15.73 -32.09 21.93
C THR A 42 -14.50 -32.95 22.21
N SER A 43 -14.36 -33.40 23.45
CA SER A 43 -13.33 -34.32 23.88
C SER A 43 -13.47 -35.66 23.16
N SER A 44 -12.66 -35.87 22.14
CA SER A 44 -12.43 -37.20 21.55
C SER A 44 -10.98 -37.58 21.83
N GLN A 45 -10.77 -38.76 22.36
CA GLN A 45 -9.44 -39.36 22.49
C GLN A 45 -8.76 -39.43 21.14
N GLU A 46 -7.88 -38.46 20.90
CA GLU A 46 -7.09 -38.39 19.66
C GLU A 46 -6.05 -39.52 19.69
N LYS A 47 -6.25 -40.54 18.82
CA LYS A 47 -5.15 -41.37 18.33
C LYS A 47 -4.05 -40.42 17.83
N MET A 48 -2.85 -40.54 18.37
CA MET A 48 -1.66 -39.86 17.88
C MET A 48 -1.50 -40.18 16.38
N SER A 49 -2.01 -39.31 15.53
CA SER A 49 -1.77 -39.42 14.11
C SER A 49 -0.27 -39.24 13.85
N SER A 50 0.29 -40.01 12.94
CA SER A 50 1.72 -39.90 12.64
C SER A 50 2.01 -38.48 12.16
N LEU A 51 3.20 -37.95 12.45
CA LEU A 51 3.63 -36.60 12.02
C LEU A 51 3.41 -36.37 10.51
N SER A 52 3.57 -37.44 9.71
CA SER A 52 3.32 -37.41 8.26
C SER A 52 1.85 -37.18 7.90
N THR A 53 0.91 -37.70 8.65
CA THR A 53 -0.54 -37.51 8.45
C THR A 53 -0.90 -36.05 8.82
N LEU A 54 -0.43 -35.57 9.98
CA LEU A 54 -0.66 -34.17 10.40
C LEU A 54 -0.10 -33.14 9.39
N LEU A 55 1.08 -33.42 8.84
CA LEU A 55 1.68 -32.56 7.82
C LEU A 55 0.89 -32.63 6.51
N LYS A 56 0.43 -33.80 6.11
CA LYS A 56 -0.34 -33.98 4.86
C LYS A 56 -1.70 -33.32 4.93
N ASP A 57 -2.40 -33.44 6.06
CA ASP A 57 -3.73 -32.88 6.24
C ASP A 57 -3.69 -31.35 6.48
N GLY A 58 -2.58 -30.83 7.05
CA GLY A 58 -2.38 -29.41 7.32
C GLY A 58 -1.75 -28.61 6.17
N PHE A 59 -1.32 -29.28 5.09
CA PHE A 59 -0.66 -28.57 3.97
C PHE A 59 -1.67 -28.18 2.89
N SER A 60 -1.57 -26.91 2.45
CA SER A 60 -2.32 -26.43 1.30
C SER A 60 -1.46 -25.49 0.46
N TYR A 61 -1.83 -25.29 -0.80
CA TYR A 61 -1.14 -24.37 -1.66
C TYR A 61 -2.12 -23.66 -2.60
N ASN A 62 -1.71 -22.48 -3.05
CA ASN A 62 -2.35 -21.71 -4.11
C ASN A 62 -1.26 -21.23 -5.09
N LEU A 63 -1.50 -21.34 -6.37
CA LEU A 63 -0.59 -20.87 -7.40
C LEU A 63 -1.30 -19.83 -8.27
N ARG A 64 -0.77 -18.61 -8.28
CA ARG A 64 -1.27 -17.52 -9.13
C ARG A 64 -0.22 -17.13 -10.15
N GLY A 65 -0.66 -16.99 -11.40
CA GLY A 65 0.13 -16.42 -12.49
C GLY A 65 -0.50 -15.11 -12.95
N LEU A 66 0.28 -14.02 -12.98
CA LEU A 66 -0.17 -12.72 -13.50
C LEU A 66 0.69 -12.31 -14.69
N LEU A 67 0.03 -11.90 -15.75
CA LEU A 67 0.67 -11.23 -16.89
C LEU A 67 -0.04 -9.90 -17.13
N PHE A 68 0.70 -8.80 -17.11
CA PHE A 68 0.12 -7.49 -17.39
C PHE A 68 1.07 -6.58 -18.17
N ILE A 69 0.46 -5.64 -18.85
CA ILE A 69 1.13 -4.53 -19.51
C ILE A 69 0.73 -3.24 -18.80
N ASN A 70 1.69 -2.33 -18.67
CA ASN A 70 1.48 -1.04 -18.05
C ASN A 70 2.00 0.07 -18.98
N ALA A 71 1.21 1.13 -19.14
CA ALA A 71 1.58 2.36 -19.83
C ALA A 71 1.55 3.53 -18.85
N GLN A 72 2.69 4.16 -18.65
CA GLN A 72 2.87 5.31 -17.75
C GLN A 72 3.14 6.56 -18.55
N PHE A 73 2.50 7.67 -18.17
CA PHE A 73 2.65 8.97 -18.81
C PHE A 73 3.25 9.93 -17.78
N PRO A 74 4.57 10.19 -17.82
CA PRO A 74 5.22 11.12 -16.91
C PRO A 74 4.56 12.49 -16.92
N GLY A 75 4.50 13.12 -15.75
CA GLY A 75 4.05 14.50 -15.63
C GLY A 75 5.13 15.46 -16.12
N HIS A 76 4.74 16.44 -16.93
CA HIS A 76 5.64 17.55 -17.29
C HIS A 76 5.63 18.58 -16.16
N SER A 77 6.52 18.44 -15.19
CA SER A 77 6.57 19.26 -13.98
C SER A 77 8.01 19.61 -13.59
N THR A 78 8.16 20.51 -12.64
CA THR A 78 9.47 20.83 -12.02
C THR A 78 10.00 19.69 -11.14
N GLN A 79 9.20 18.68 -10.79
CA GLN A 79 9.68 17.50 -10.07
C GLN A 79 10.39 16.50 -10.98
N ASN A 80 9.94 16.42 -12.25
CA ASN A 80 10.50 15.51 -13.23
C ASN A 80 10.56 16.19 -14.60
N PRO A 81 11.45 17.20 -14.78
CA PRO A 81 11.52 17.99 -16.01
C PRO A 81 11.85 17.09 -17.19
N GLN A 82 10.97 17.06 -18.20
CA GLN A 82 11.10 16.25 -19.42
C GLN A 82 11.40 14.75 -19.16
N ASN A 83 10.96 14.24 -18.02
CA ASN A 83 11.31 12.89 -17.52
C ASN A 83 12.83 12.66 -17.31
N ALA A 84 13.64 13.71 -17.29
CA ALA A 84 15.10 13.59 -17.19
C ALA A 84 15.59 13.29 -15.77
N PHE A 85 14.79 13.54 -14.73
CA PHE A 85 15.16 13.28 -13.35
C PHE A 85 14.87 11.82 -12.96
N LEU A 86 13.62 11.39 -13.05
CA LEU A 86 13.18 10.06 -12.65
C LEU A 86 13.41 9.00 -13.72
N ASP A 87 13.49 9.43 -14.97
CA ASP A 87 13.72 8.57 -16.13
C ASP A 87 12.76 7.36 -16.15
N LEU A 88 11.46 7.65 -15.98
CA LEU A 88 10.41 6.64 -15.90
C LEU A 88 10.22 5.97 -17.26
N TYR A 89 10.08 4.66 -17.27
CA TYR A 89 9.71 3.94 -18.50
C TYR A 89 8.29 4.27 -18.93
N ARG A 90 8.06 4.29 -20.24
CA ARG A 90 6.72 4.53 -20.81
C ARG A 90 5.87 3.27 -20.80
N TYR A 91 6.47 2.15 -21.13
CA TYR A 91 5.78 0.87 -21.19
C TYR A 91 6.52 -0.18 -20.37
N SER A 92 5.76 -1.03 -19.67
CA SER A 92 6.30 -2.26 -19.11
C SER A 92 5.37 -3.45 -19.40
N SER A 93 5.96 -4.64 -19.38
CA SER A 93 5.23 -5.91 -19.40
C SER A 93 5.82 -6.78 -18.30
N GLU A 94 5.00 -7.27 -17.41
CA GLU A 94 5.44 -8.06 -16.26
C GLU A 94 4.72 -9.41 -16.23
N LEU A 95 5.50 -10.46 -16.00
CA LEU A 95 5.03 -11.80 -15.71
C LEU A 95 5.40 -12.14 -14.28
N HIS A 96 4.39 -12.41 -13.44
CA HIS A 96 4.57 -12.82 -12.06
C HIS A 96 4.11 -14.25 -11.88
N LEU A 97 4.90 -15.06 -11.19
CA LEU A 97 4.50 -16.35 -10.66
C LEU A 97 4.52 -16.26 -9.13
N ARG A 98 3.37 -16.56 -8.52
CA ARG A 98 3.09 -16.35 -7.09
C ARG A 98 2.60 -17.65 -6.46
N PRO A 99 3.47 -18.60 -6.12
CA PRO A 99 3.10 -19.74 -5.29
C PRO A 99 2.96 -19.30 -3.83
N ASP A 100 1.87 -19.70 -3.20
CA ASP A 100 1.60 -19.52 -1.79
C ASP A 100 1.44 -20.89 -1.16
N LEU A 101 2.30 -21.22 -0.19
CA LEU A 101 2.31 -22.50 0.52
C LEU A 101 1.91 -22.27 1.96
N PHE A 102 1.01 -23.07 2.47
CA PHE A 102 0.49 -22.97 3.83
C PHE A 102 0.63 -24.28 4.58
N LEU A 103 0.90 -24.19 5.86
CA LEU A 103 0.88 -25.30 6.80
C LEU A 103 0.07 -24.88 8.03
N ASP A 104 -0.97 -25.60 8.37
CA ASP A 104 -1.74 -25.39 9.61
C ASP A 104 -1.96 -26.72 10.34
N THR A 105 -1.33 -26.81 11.51
CA THR A 105 -1.43 -27.94 12.40
C THR A 105 -1.88 -27.47 13.79
N PRO A 106 -2.30 -28.35 14.69
CA PRO A 106 -2.68 -27.95 16.04
C PRO A 106 -1.61 -27.19 16.83
N LEU A 107 -0.32 -27.44 16.56
CA LEU A 107 0.81 -26.85 17.29
C LEU A 107 1.52 -25.75 16.51
N VAL A 108 1.54 -25.86 15.18
CA VAL A 108 2.34 -24.98 14.32
C VAL A 108 1.51 -24.54 13.14
N ARG A 109 1.54 -23.25 12.86
CA ARG A 109 1.05 -22.64 11.63
C ARG A 109 2.20 -21.97 10.90
N GLY A 110 2.19 -21.99 9.57
CA GLY A 110 3.18 -21.30 8.79
C GLY A 110 2.72 -21.04 7.38
N PHE A 111 3.38 -20.09 6.72
CA PHE A 111 3.25 -19.88 5.28
C PHE A 111 4.60 -19.51 4.67
N PHE A 112 4.70 -19.72 3.36
CA PHE A 112 5.86 -19.37 2.56
C PHE A 112 5.39 -18.92 1.18
N LYS A 113 5.69 -17.67 0.83
CA LYS A 113 5.22 -17.01 -0.39
C LYS A 113 6.40 -16.48 -1.22
N PRO A 114 7.09 -17.32 -2.00
CA PRO A 114 8.11 -16.87 -2.94
C PRO A 114 7.46 -16.17 -4.14
N ARG A 115 8.23 -15.29 -4.78
CA ARG A 115 7.80 -14.55 -5.97
C ARG A 115 8.87 -14.65 -7.05
N MET A 116 8.42 -14.86 -8.28
CA MET A 116 9.25 -14.84 -9.47
C MET A 116 8.66 -13.80 -10.41
N ILE A 117 9.46 -12.83 -10.82
CA ILE A 117 9.02 -11.73 -11.67
C ILE A 117 9.98 -11.61 -12.85
N ALA A 118 9.43 -11.63 -14.06
CA ALA A 118 10.10 -11.22 -15.28
C ALA A 118 9.49 -9.90 -15.75
N ASP A 119 10.30 -8.87 -15.87
CA ASP A 119 9.90 -7.50 -16.17
C ASP A 119 10.64 -7.02 -17.42
N TYR A 120 9.88 -6.51 -18.40
CA TYR A 120 10.38 -5.84 -19.60
C TYR A 120 9.94 -4.38 -19.56
N GLN A 121 10.88 -3.46 -19.75
CA GLN A 121 10.67 -2.01 -19.68
C GLN A 121 11.15 -1.34 -20.96
N ARG A 122 10.45 -0.28 -21.40
CA ARG A 122 10.79 0.54 -22.57
C ARG A 122 10.60 2.02 -22.29
N TRP A 123 11.59 2.82 -22.65
CA TRP A 123 11.59 4.28 -22.50
C TRP A 123 11.30 4.96 -23.83
N GLU A 124 10.36 5.93 -23.83
CA GLU A 124 10.03 6.74 -25.00
C GLU A 124 10.46 8.20 -24.83
N ASP A 125 10.84 8.59 -23.62
CA ASP A 125 11.35 9.92 -23.25
C ASP A 125 12.35 9.80 -22.09
N GLY A 126 12.89 10.92 -21.61
CA GLY A 126 13.90 10.92 -20.55
C GLY A 126 15.33 10.68 -21.07
N ARG A 127 16.23 10.36 -20.13
CA ARG A 127 17.66 10.16 -20.42
C ARG A 127 17.94 8.86 -21.18
N THR A 128 17.15 7.84 -20.89
CA THR A 128 17.28 6.51 -21.50
C THR A 128 16.31 6.28 -22.66
N LYS A 129 15.82 7.36 -23.27
CA LYS A 129 14.91 7.33 -24.43
C LYS A 129 15.36 6.32 -25.50
N GLY A 130 14.44 5.48 -25.95
CA GLY A 130 14.66 4.44 -26.97
C GLY A 130 15.27 3.15 -26.42
N ASN A 131 15.73 3.12 -25.17
CA ASN A 131 16.28 1.92 -24.55
C ASN A 131 15.19 0.96 -24.08
N THR A 132 15.59 -0.30 -23.94
CA THR A 132 14.80 -1.37 -23.35
C THR A 132 15.61 -2.05 -22.26
N ASN A 133 14.94 -2.57 -21.24
CA ASN A 133 15.58 -3.33 -20.18
C ASN A 133 14.72 -4.53 -19.79
N THR A 134 15.36 -5.66 -19.52
CA THR A 134 14.69 -6.85 -19.00
C THR A 134 15.33 -7.23 -17.67
N LYS A 135 14.50 -7.43 -16.65
CA LYS A 135 14.94 -7.83 -15.32
C LYS A 135 14.17 -9.06 -14.86
N ASN A 136 14.90 -10.01 -14.29
CA ASN A 136 14.32 -11.17 -13.63
C ASN A 136 14.64 -11.10 -12.15
N ARG A 137 13.64 -11.33 -11.31
CA ARG A 137 13.79 -11.31 -9.85
C ARG A 137 13.14 -12.53 -9.24
N VAL A 138 13.83 -13.14 -8.30
CA VAL A 138 13.27 -14.20 -7.44
C VAL A 138 13.54 -13.80 -6.00
N PHE A 139 12.52 -13.75 -5.18
CA PHE A 139 12.63 -13.36 -3.79
C PHE A 139 11.52 -13.98 -2.95
N ILE A 140 11.67 -13.96 -1.64
CA ILE A 140 10.63 -14.34 -0.69
C ILE A 140 9.89 -13.08 -0.28
N ASN A 141 8.61 -12.98 -0.68
CA ASN A 141 7.76 -11.84 -0.34
C ASN A 141 7.34 -11.89 1.13
N GLU A 142 6.85 -13.04 1.55
CA GLU A 142 6.44 -13.30 2.92
C GLU A 142 6.77 -14.74 3.33
N TRP A 143 7.05 -14.95 4.60
CA TRP A 143 7.08 -16.26 5.26
C TRP A 143 6.87 -16.08 6.76
N MET A 144 6.29 -17.05 7.41
CA MET A 144 6.06 -16.98 8.86
C MET A 144 5.97 -18.38 9.44
N VAL A 145 6.45 -18.52 10.67
CA VAL A 145 6.20 -19.68 11.53
C VAL A 145 5.57 -19.16 12.82
N GLN A 146 4.45 -19.73 13.19
CA GLN A 146 3.72 -19.46 14.43
C GLN A 146 3.60 -20.74 15.26
N LEU A 147 3.99 -20.66 16.51
CA LEU A 147 3.79 -21.70 17.52
C LEU A 147 2.52 -21.40 18.31
N LYS A 148 1.76 -22.43 18.62
CA LYS A 148 0.51 -22.39 19.38
C LYS A 148 0.69 -23.17 20.72
N PRO A 149 1.48 -22.65 21.68
CA PRO A 149 1.76 -23.37 22.93
C PRO A 149 0.52 -23.49 23.83
N HIS A 150 -0.45 -22.59 23.66
CA HIS A 150 -1.73 -22.60 24.39
C HIS A 150 -2.81 -22.01 23.49
N SER A 151 -4.08 -22.32 23.75
CA SER A 151 -5.22 -21.81 22.99
C SER A 151 -5.36 -20.28 23.00
N SER A 152 -4.78 -19.61 24.00
CA SER A 152 -4.79 -18.15 24.15
C SER A 152 -3.43 -17.49 23.92
N VAL A 153 -2.37 -18.24 23.56
CA VAL A 153 -1.01 -17.68 23.38
C VAL A 153 -0.41 -18.16 22.09
N PHE A 154 0.04 -17.21 21.28
CA PHE A 154 0.70 -17.50 20.00
C PHE A 154 2.02 -16.73 19.91
N LEU A 155 3.06 -17.41 19.43
CA LEU A 155 4.37 -16.84 19.17
C LEU A 155 4.64 -16.98 17.69
N SER A 156 4.92 -15.89 17.00
CA SER A 156 5.27 -15.94 15.58
C SER A 156 6.55 -15.18 15.28
N PHE A 157 7.25 -15.66 14.26
CA PHE A 157 8.41 -15.01 13.69
C PHE A 157 8.43 -15.24 12.19
N GLY A 158 8.78 -14.19 11.44
CA GLY A 158 8.91 -14.29 9.99
C GLY A 158 8.92 -12.94 9.31
N LYS A 159 8.89 -12.99 7.99
CA LYS A 159 8.73 -11.87 7.10
C LYS A 159 7.27 -11.79 6.68
N GLU A 160 6.51 -10.94 7.32
CA GLU A 160 5.06 -10.88 7.14
C GLU A 160 4.55 -9.46 6.96
N LYS A 161 3.40 -9.35 6.35
CA LYS A 161 2.69 -8.10 6.13
C LYS A 161 1.58 -7.98 7.17
N LEU A 162 1.55 -6.85 7.86
CA LEU A 162 0.50 -6.52 8.82
C LEU A 162 -0.25 -5.27 8.32
N LEU A 163 -1.47 -5.48 7.87
CA LEU A 163 -2.36 -4.39 7.45
C LEU A 163 -3.50 -4.30 8.45
N TRP A 164 -3.70 -3.13 9.03
CA TRP A 164 -4.83 -2.83 9.90
C TRP A 164 -5.34 -1.40 9.67
N GLY A 165 -6.48 -1.12 10.25
CA GLY A 165 -7.19 0.13 10.07
C GLY A 165 -8.27 0.06 8.99
N PRO A 166 -9.43 0.69 9.21
CA PRO A 166 -10.60 0.58 8.34
C PRO A 166 -10.55 1.51 7.12
N SER A 167 -9.63 2.47 7.07
CA SER A 167 -9.56 3.52 6.04
C SER A 167 -9.16 2.98 4.68
N PHE A 168 -9.79 3.45 3.60
CA PHE A 168 -9.45 3.13 2.21
C PHE A 168 -8.33 4.02 1.65
N LEU A 169 -8.22 5.27 2.12
CA LEU A 169 -7.22 6.22 1.64
C LEU A 169 -5.86 5.93 2.25
N VAL A 170 -5.79 5.90 3.56
CA VAL A 170 -4.59 5.62 4.36
C VAL A 170 -5.00 5.24 5.77
N SER A 171 -4.26 4.31 6.38
CA SER A 171 -4.41 3.98 7.81
C SER A 171 -3.28 4.62 8.61
N PRO A 172 -3.49 5.82 9.19
CA PRO A 172 -2.45 6.53 9.93
C PRO A 172 -1.93 5.75 11.13
N SER A 173 -2.78 4.94 11.77
CA SER A 173 -2.39 4.07 12.88
C SER A 173 -1.44 2.97 12.47
N ASN A 174 -1.29 2.64 11.17
CA ASN A 174 -0.35 1.64 10.69
C ASN A 174 1.00 2.27 10.29
N MET A 175 1.91 2.35 11.25
CA MET A 175 3.27 2.83 10.98
C MET A 175 4.15 1.82 10.23
N LEU A 176 3.84 0.54 10.31
CA LEU A 176 4.70 -0.50 9.76
C LEU A 176 4.57 -0.58 8.24
N PHE A 177 3.39 -0.36 7.69
CA PHE A 177 3.14 -0.50 6.25
C PHE A 177 2.38 0.69 5.69
N LYS A 178 2.79 1.15 4.50
CA LYS A 178 2.04 2.11 3.70
C LYS A 178 1.06 1.35 2.81
N ASP A 179 -0.21 1.75 2.83
CA ASP A 179 -1.32 1.06 2.14
C ASP A 179 -1.31 1.24 0.61
N VAL A 180 -0.27 0.79 -0.07
CA VAL A 180 -0.17 0.89 -1.54
C VAL A 180 -1.14 -0.08 -2.22
N GLU A 181 -1.40 -1.25 -1.63
CA GLU A 181 -2.28 -2.27 -2.19
C GLU A 181 -3.74 -1.82 -2.31
N LYS A 182 -4.18 -0.91 -1.43
CA LYS A 182 -5.52 -0.32 -1.54
C LYS A 182 -5.74 0.51 -2.81
N THR A 183 -4.67 1.02 -3.41
CA THR A 183 -4.74 1.77 -4.68
C THR A 183 -4.56 0.88 -5.90
N ASN A 184 -3.83 -0.21 -5.79
CA ASN A 184 -3.63 -1.21 -6.82
C ASN A 184 -3.51 -2.62 -6.21
N PRO A 185 -4.58 -3.41 -6.22
CA PRO A 185 -4.62 -4.74 -5.58
C PRO A 185 -3.72 -5.78 -6.28
N LYS A 186 -3.20 -5.50 -7.47
CA LYS A 186 -2.28 -6.40 -8.17
C LYS A 186 -0.81 -6.18 -7.79
N ILE A 187 -0.50 -5.08 -7.08
CA ILE A 187 0.84 -4.82 -6.53
C ILE A 187 0.89 -5.36 -5.11
N GLU A 188 1.81 -6.28 -4.84
CA GLU A 188 2.06 -6.79 -3.50
C GLU A 188 3.14 -5.96 -2.79
N ILE A 189 2.91 -5.67 -1.52
CA ILE A 189 3.91 -5.09 -0.61
C ILE A 189 4.74 -6.22 -0.04
N GLU A 190 6.05 -6.03 0.01
CA GLU A 190 6.97 -6.98 0.65
C GLU A 190 6.80 -6.95 2.17
N GLY A 191 6.78 -8.13 2.81
CA GLY A 191 6.66 -8.25 4.25
C GLY A 191 7.89 -7.73 4.99
N LYS A 192 7.72 -7.41 6.27
CA LYS A 192 8.78 -7.04 7.21
C LYS A 192 9.11 -8.17 8.17
N TYR A 193 10.37 -8.23 8.61
CA TYR A 193 10.78 -9.24 9.60
C TYR A 193 10.27 -8.86 10.99
N LEU A 194 9.28 -9.61 11.46
CA LEU A 194 8.55 -9.35 12.69
C LEU A 194 8.64 -10.55 13.64
N ALA A 195 8.83 -10.27 14.91
CA ALA A 195 8.56 -11.18 16.00
C ALA A 195 7.30 -10.71 16.74
N LYS A 196 6.35 -11.61 16.98
CA LYS A 196 5.08 -11.29 17.64
C LYS A 196 4.77 -12.26 18.76
N LEU A 197 4.21 -11.70 19.84
CA LEU A 197 3.53 -12.44 20.89
C LEU A 197 2.07 -11.97 20.91
N ILE A 198 1.14 -12.88 20.72
CA ILE A 198 -0.29 -12.62 20.72
C ILE A 198 -0.88 -13.33 21.94
N TYR A 199 -1.64 -12.61 22.73
CA TYR A 199 -2.35 -13.11 23.90
C TYR A 199 -3.84 -12.77 23.82
N LEU A 200 -4.70 -13.77 23.96
CA LEU A 200 -6.16 -13.65 23.95
C LEU A 200 -6.70 -13.88 25.37
N PRO A 201 -6.83 -12.85 26.22
CA PRO A 201 -7.40 -13.01 27.54
C PRO A 201 -8.89 -13.32 27.51
N SER A 202 -9.60 -12.92 26.46
CA SER A 202 -11.02 -13.25 26.24
C SER A 202 -11.31 -13.36 24.74
N LYS A 203 -12.54 -13.71 24.39
CA LYS A 203 -13.00 -13.78 22.99
C LYS A 203 -13.05 -12.41 22.29
N THR A 204 -13.17 -11.36 23.05
CA THR A 204 -13.34 -9.98 22.54
C THR A 204 -12.08 -9.15 22.68
N LEU A 205 -11.07 -9.64 23.39
CA LEU A 205 -9.85 -8.88 23.69
C LEU A 205 -8.61 -9.60 23.19
N THR A 206 -7.78 -8.90 22.42
CA THR A 206 -6.48 -9.39 21.94
C THR A 206 -5.39 -8.39 22.31
N LEU A 207 -4.29 -8.88 22.85
CA LEU A 207 -3.07 -8.13 23.11
C LEU A 207 -1.95 -8.66 22.23
N THR A 208 -1.32 -7.78 21.44
CA THR A 208 -0.24 -8.18 20.53
C THR A 208 1.00 -7.32 20.78
N ALA A 209 2.11 -7.94 21.15
CA ALA A 209 3.43 -7.31 21.17
C ALA A 209 4.15 -7.62 19.86
N ILE A 210 4.73 -6.58 19.24
CA ILE A 210 5.38 -6.65 17.93
C ILE A 210 6.78 -6.04 18.04
N TYR A 211 7.75 -6.72 17.44
CA TYR A 211 9.11 -6.24 17.30
C TYR A 211 9.59 -6.41 15.85
N GLU A 212 9.94 -5.31 15.19
CA GLU A 212 10.57 -5.32 13.86
C GLU A 212 12.06 -5.60 14.02
N SER A 213 12.53 -6.74 13.50
CA SER A 213 13.86 -7.27 13.83
C SER A 213 14.94 -6.93 12.80
N GLN A 214 14.55 -6.60 11.56
CA GLN A 214 15.51 -6.44 10.47
C GLN A 214 15.04 -5.43 9.44
N LYS A 215 16.00 -4.74 8.78
CA LYS A 215 15.76 -3.81 7.67
C LYS A 215 15.26 -4.55 6.43
N GLU A 216 14.34 -3.93 5.69
CA GLU A 216 13.96 -4.36 4.34
C GLU A 216 15.12 -4.20 3.35
N HIS A 217 15.19 -5.09 2.37
CA HIS A 217 16.26 -5.12 1.38
C HIS A 217 16.32 -3.85 0.49
N ASN A 218 15.18 -3.19 0.30
CA ASN A 218 15.05 -2.05 -0.63
C ASN A 218 15.19 -0.65 0.00
N GLN A 219 15.47 -0.53 1.29
CA GLN A 219 15.68 0.77 1.93
C GLN A 219 17.12 1.25 1.77
N LEU A 220 17.36 2.06 0.76
CA LEU A 220 18.69 2.37 0.25
C LEU A 220 19.57 3.32 1.10
N GLN A 221 19.07 4.08 2.08
CA GLN A 221 19.92 5.12 2.68
C GLN A 221 19.71 5.47 4.17
N GLU A 222 18.72 4.95 4.87
CA GLU A 222 18.58 5.27 6.29
C GLU A 222 19.12 4.15 7.19
N THR A 223 19.74 4.54 8.30
CA THR A 223 20.08 3.60 9.37
C THR A 223 18.81 2.91 9.86
N PHE A 224 18.77 1.58 9.79
CA PHE A 224 17.63 0.80 10.26
C PHE A 224 17.35 1.09 11.74
N LYS A 225 16.10 1.37 12.05
CA LYS A 225 15.63 1.71 13.38
C LYS A 225 14.43 0.84 13.69
N PRO A 226 14.60 -0.22 14.52
CA PRO A 226 13.53 -1.18 14.79
C PRO A 226 12.34 -0.52 15.46
N VAL A 227 11.14 -0.92 15.05
CA VAL A 227 9.89 -0.53 15.68
C VAL A 227 9.51 -1.56 16.73
N ARG A 228 9.13 -1.10 17.90
CA ARG A 228 8.45 -1.91 18.94
C ARG A 228 7.03 -1.40 19.05
N ALA A 229 6.07 -2.32 19.07
CA ALA A 229 4.68 -1.94 19.21
C ALA A 229 3.95 -2.85 20.19
N LEU A 230 2.98 -2.27 20.89
CA LEU A 230 2.02 -2.99 21.70
C LEU A 230 0.63 -2.58 21.23
N LYS A 231 -0.15 -3.55 20.76
CA LYS A 231 -1.49 -3.35 20.20
C LYS A 231 -2.51 -4.02 21.12
N LEU A 232 -3.58 -3.33 21.39
CA LEU A 232 -4.75 -3.81 22.11
C LEU A 232 -5.95 -3.71 21.18
N ASP A 233 -6.64 -4.82 20.95
CA ASP A 233 -7.83 -4.92 20.13
C ASP A 233 -9.03 -5.31 20.98
N VAL A 234 -10.15 -4.64 20.73
CA VAL A 234 -11.47 -4.97 21.27
C VAL A 234 -12.41 -5.17 20.10
N VAL A 235 -13.04 -6.34 20.02
CA VAL A 235 -13.96 -6.70 18.94
C VAL A 235 -15.28 -7.16 19.52
N GLU A 236 -16.35 -6.47 19.17
CA GLU A 236 -17.73 -6.78 19.52
C GLU A 236 -18.56 -6.90 18.23
N SER A 237 -19.81 -7.35 18.35
CA SER A 237 -20.68 -7.61 17.19
C SER A 237 -20.94 -6.37 16.31
N SER A 238 -21.02 -5.18 16.92
CA SER A 238 -21.35 -3.93 16.20
C SER A 238 -20.19 -2.96 16.11
N PHE A 239 -19.10 -3.17 16.87
CA PHE A 239 -17.93 -2.30 16.80
C PHE A 239 -16.63 -3.07 16.97
N SER A 240 -15.56 -2.52 16.41
CA SER A 240 -14.19 -2.90 16.76
C SER A 240 -13.35 -1.66 16.98
N ALA A 241 -12.42 -1.76 17.93
CA ALA A 241 -11.48 -0.68 18.22
C ALA A 241 -10.11 -1.25 18.55
N SER A 242 -9.07 -0.51 18.17
CA SER A 242 -7.68 -0.86 18.47
C SER A 242 -6.91 0.36 18.93
N THR A 243 -5.98 0.14 19.85
CA THR A 243 -5.01 1.15 20.28
C THR A 243 -3.62 0.56 20.21
N ILE A 244 -2.67 1.32 19.67
CA ILE A 244 -1.32 0.83 19.39
C ILE A 244 -0.31 1.87 19.91
N GLY A 245 0.51 1.46 20.89
CA GLY A 245 1.68 2.22 21.31
C GLY A 245 2.90 1.79 20.51
N TYR A 246 3.62 2.75 19.91
CA TYR A 246 4.86 2.52 19.17
C TYR A 246 6.03 3.18 19.84
N LEU A 247 7.16 2.51 19.83
CA LEU A 247 8.44 3.07 20.23
C LEU A 247 9.47 2.85 19.11
N GLN A 248 10.01 3.95 18.58
CA GLN A 248 11.08 3.95 17.58
C GLN A 248 12.01 5.14 17.83
N ASN A 249 13.31 4.90 17.97
CA ASN A 249 14.30 5.95 18.29
C ASN A 249 13.94 6.82 19.48
N ASP A 250 13.55 6.22 20.58
CA ASP A 250 13.11 6.89 21.79
C ASP A 250 11.89 7.82 21.58
N ARG A 251 11.30 7.81 20.40
CA ARG A 251 10.06 8.52 20.12
C ARG A 251 8.87 7.59 20.31
N PHE A 252 8.00 8.00 21.20
CA PHE A 252 6.71 7.36 21.40
C PHE A 252 5.67 7.93 20.44
N ARG A 253 4.84 7.06 19.86
CA ARG A 253 3.67 7.40 19.05
C ARG A 253 2.50 6.56 19.51
N LEU A 254 1.31 7.14 19.45
CA LEU A 254 0.07 6.47 19.80
C LEU A 254 -0.86 6.47 18.60
N GLY A 255 -1.14 5.29 18.07
CA GLY A 255 -2.13 5.06 17.02
C GLY A 255 -3.41 4.49 17.62
N SER A 256 -4.54 4.79 17.01
CA SER A 256 -5.82 4.18 17.35
C SER A 256 -6.73 4.19 16.14
N PHE A 257 -7.53 3.14 16.01
CA PHE A 257 -8.60 3.10 15.02
C PHE A 257 -9.83 2.41 15.60
N GLY A 258 -10.98 2.69 15.00
CA GLY A 258 -12.22 2.05 15.36
C GLY A 258 -13.23 2.15 14.25
N GLN A 259 -14.14 1.19 14.22
CA GLN A 259 -15.27 1.15 13.30
C GLN A 259 -16.53 0.73 14.05
N LEU A 260 -17.65 1.29 13.61
CA LEU A 260 -18.99 1.04 14.16
C LEU A 260 -19.96 0.77 13.03
N THR A 261 -20.63 -0.36 13.09
CA THR A 261 -21.78 -0.68 12.25
C THR A 261 -22.99 0.05 12.82
N ALA A 262 -23.26 1.25 12.28
CA ALA A 262 -24.33 2.11 12.76
C ALA A 262 -25.72 1.61 12.33
N SER A 263 -25.79 0.88 11.22
CA SER A 263 -26.98 0.14 10.76
C SER A 263 -26.54 -0.98 9.81
N ASP A 264 -27.45 -1.82 9.36
CA ASP A 264 -27.17 -2.90 8.40
C ASP A 264 -26.53 -2.38 7.09
N ALA A 265 -26.71 -1.10 6.78
CA ALA A 265 -26.21 -0.47 5.57
C ALA A 265 -25.05 0.52 5.81
N LEU A 266 -24.85 1.01 7.04
CA LEU A 266 -23.94 2.11 7.32
C LEU A 266 -22.83 1.70 8.28
N LEU A 267 -21.59 1.71 7.80
CA LEU A 267 -20.38 1.61 8.57
C LEU A 267 -19.75 3.00 8.72
N VAL A 268 -19.35 3.37 9.91
CA VAL A 268 -18.54 4.59 10.18
C VAL A 268 -17.25 4.21 10.87
N TYR A 269 -16.19 4.96 10.60
CA TYR A 269 -14.86 4.66 11.18
C TYR A 269 -14.00 5.89 11.33
N CYS A 270 -13.00 5.74 12.19
CA CYS A 270 -11.94 6.70 12.39
C CYS A 270 -10.63 5.97 12.61
N ASP A 271 -9.55 6.52 12.06
CA ASP A 271 -8.19 5.99 12.19
C ASP A 271 -7.24 7.16 12.41
N GLY A 272 -6.35 7.08 13.36
CA GLY A 272 -5.47 8.19 13.66
C GLY A 272 -4.18 7.79 14.37
N ILE A 273 -3.20 8.70 14.30
CA ILE A 273 -1.94 8.60 15.02
C ILE A 273 -1.56 9.97 15.56
N VAL A 274 -0.97 9.99 16.74
CA VAL A 274 -0.36 11.16 17.34
C VAL A 274 1.09 10.88 17.69
N SER A 275 1.97 11.82 17.42
CA SER A 275 3.39 11.75 17.77
C SER A 275 3.92 13.09 18.26
N LYS A 276 4.93 13.03 19.14
CA LYS A 276 5.72 14.19 19.52
C LYS A 276 6.86 14.33 18.51
N GLY A 277 6.87 15.44 17.76
CA GLY A 277 7.78 15.63 16.62
C GLY A 277 7.43 14.78 15.40
N THR A 278 8.13 15.05 14.29
CA THR A 278 8.02 14.29 13.04
C THR A 278 9.39 14.17 12.36
N ASP A 279 9.60 13.09 11.61
CA ASP A 279 10.81 12.86 10.78
C ASP A 279 10.68 13.44 9.38
N GLU A 280 9.54 14.05 9.06
CA GLU A 280 9.27 14.62 7.75
C GLU A 280 10.20 15.80 7.44
N LEU A 281 10.56 15.91 6.17
CA LEU A 281 11.39 17.00 5.65
C LEU A 281 10.52 18.24 5.40
N TYR A 282 11.01 19.40 5.80
CA TYR A 282 10.37 20.70 5.56
C TYR A 282 11.30 21.59 4.76
N PRO A 283 10.80 22.32 3.77
CA PRO A 283 11.59 23.30 3.03
C PRO A 283 11.97 24.47 3.95
N MET A 284 13.24 24.81 3.92
CA MET A 284 13.79 25.97 4.63
C MET A 284 14.56 26.84 3.66
N GLN A 285 14.35 28.17 3.74
CA GLN A 285 15.17 29.12 2.99
C GLN A 285 16.57 29.19 3.57
N ASP A 286 17.57 29.11 2.71
CA ASP A 286 18.96 29.29 3.04
C ASP A 286 19.65 30.13 1.96
N GLN A 287 20.10 31.33 2.34
CA GLN A 287 20.77 32.26 1.41
C GLN A 287 22.18 31.80 1.03
N VAL A 288 22.79 30.93 1.80
CA VAL A 288 24.13 30.36 1.51
C VAL A 288 24.02 29.24 0.47
N ASN A 289 22.91 28.50 0.47
CA ASN A 289 22.66 27.46 -0.52
C ASN A 289 22.42 28.07 -1.90
N PRO A 290 23.18 27.68 -2.94
CA PRO A 290 22.99 28.20 -4.31
C PRO A 290 21.59 28.02 -4.90
N LEU A 291 20.82 27.05 -4.39
CA LEU A 291 19.42 26.81 -4.78
C LEU A 291 18.43 27.68 -3.97
N GLY A 292 18.92 28.50 -3.01
CA GLY A 292 18.10 29.38 -2.18
C GLY A 292 17.40 28.68 -1.01
N GLY A 293 17.71 27.42 -0.73
CA GLY A 293 17.13 26.68 0.36
C GLY A 293 17.50 25.19 0.37
N ASP A 294 16.95 24.48 1.35
CA ASP A 294 17.22 23.06 1.58
C ASP A 294 16.01 22.39 2.25
N PHE A 295 16.02 21.06 2.31
CA PHE A 295 15.06 20.26 3.05
C PHE A 295 15.67 19.79 4.39
N ILE A 296 14.99 20.04 5.49
CA ILE A 296 15.47 19.70 6.83
C ILE A 296 14.42 18.97 7.65
N LYS A 297 14.86 18.12 8.58
CA LYS A 297 14.00 17.49 9.61
C LYS A 297 13.71 18.49 10.74
N LYS A 298 12.97 19.56 10.40
CA LYS A 298 12.73 20.73 11.26
C LYS A 298 12.15 20.40 12.63
N TYR A 299 11.33 19.36 12.71
CA TYR A 299 10.58 19.02 13.92
C TYR A 299 10.98 17.66 14.52
N ASN A 300 12.15 17.14 14.17
CA ASN A 300 12.59 15.82 14.61
C ASN A 300 12.70 15.69 16.14
N HIS A 301 13.20 16.72 16.83
CA HIS A 301 13.30 16.79 18.30
C HIS A 301 12.35 17.82 18.93
N SER A 302 11.25 18.13 18.27
CA SER A 302 10.28 19.11 18.72
C SER A 302 9.29 18.49 19.70
N ASP A 303 8.91 19.28 20.71
CA ASP A 303 7.81 18.95 21.64
C ASP A 303 6.42 19.11 21.02
N ARG A 304 6.36 19.63 19.81
CA ARG A 304 5.10 19.82 19.09
C ARG A 304 4.45 18.48 18.80
N LEU A 305 3.13 18.41 19.04
CA LEU A 305 2.32 17.26 18.69
C LEU A 305 1.90 17.35 17.21
N PHE A 306 2.08 16.25 16.52
CA PHE A 306 1.61 16.03 15.16
C PHE A 306 0.57 14.92 15.17
N THR A 307 -0.55 15.20 14.54
CA THR A 307 -1.69 14.28 14.49
C THR A 307 -2.09 14.07 13.05
N THR A 308 -2.26 12.82 12.65
CA THR A 308 -2.86 12.46 11.37
C THR A 308 -4.12 11.66 11.66
N ILE A 309 -5.25 12.05 11.07
CA ILE A 309 -6.55 11.42 11.30
C ILE A 309 -7.25 11.24 9.97
N THR A 310 -7.75 10.04 9.74
CA THR A 310 -8.72 9.73 8.68
C THR A 310 -10.04 9.38 9.34
N THR A 311 -11.12 9.98 8.88
CA THR A 311 -12.48 9.63 9.30
C THR A 311 -13.33 9.39 8.07
N GLY A 312 -14.22 8.44 8.13
CA GLY A 312 -15.04 8.10 6.99
C GLY A 312 -16.24 7.23 7.31
N GLY A 313 -16.95 6.90 6.25
CA GLY A 313 -18.06 5.96 6.31
C GLY A 313 -18.29 5.32 4.96
N ALA A 314 -18.93 4.16 5.00
CA ALA A 314 -19.34 3.40 3.84
C ALA A 314 -20.82 3.05 3.97
N TYR A 315 -21.58 3.31 2.92
CA TYR A 315 -22.98 2.95 2.82
C TYR A 315 -23.18 1.88 1.73
N THR A 316 -23.78 0.78 2.11
CA THR A 316 -24.11 -0.34 1.20
C THR A 316 -25.56 -0.26 0.79
N PHE A 317 -25.80 -0.15 -0.51
CA PHE A 317 -27.13 -0.10 -1.10
C PHE A 317 -27.74 -1.49 -1.19
N LEU A 318 -29.05 -1.56 -1.31
CA LEU A 318 -29.77 -2.83 -1.52
C LEU A 318 -29.34 -3.59 -2.79
N SER A 319 -28.76 -2.91 -3.76
CA SER A 319 -28.18 -3.50 -4.97
C SER A 319 -26.84 -4.20 -4.74
N GLY A 320 -26.28 -4.15 -3.53
CA GLY A 320 -24.91 -4.61 -3.23
C GLY A 320 -23.81 -3.60 -3.58
N ALA A 321 -24.14 -2.48 -4.24
CA ALA A 321 -23.20 -1.39 -4.43
C ALA A 321 -22.85 -0.72 -3.10
N ALA A 322 -21.64 -0.18 -2.96
CA ALA A 322 -21.25 0.61 -1.80
C ALA A 322 -20.64 1.96 -2.22
N ALA A 323 -20.97 2.99 -1.47
CA ALA A 323 -20.37 4.32 -1.58
C ALA A 323 -19.65 4.65 -0.28
N SER A 324 -18.40 5.09 -0.39
CA SER A 324 -17.58 5.47 0.76
C SER A 324 -17.06 6.89 0.59
N MET A 325 -16.91 7.59 1.71
CA MET A 325 -16.31 8.91 1.75
C MET A 325 -15.36 8.99 2.94
N GLU A 326 -14.16 9.56 2.72
CA GLU A 326 -13.15 9.77 3.75
C GLU A 326 -12.62 11.18 3.71
N PHE A 327 -12.39 11.73 4.89
CA PHE A 327 -11.66 12.97 5.09
C PHE A 327 -10.37 12.68 5.85
N LEU A 328 -9.24 13.14 5.30
CA LEU A 328 -7.92 13.04 5.93
C LEU A 328 -7.44 14.41 6.39
N TYR A 329 -7.07 14.50 7.64
CA TYR A 329 -6.25 15.57 8.21
C TYR A 329 -4.83 15.07 8.47
N ASN A 330 -3.85 15.65 7.77
CA ASN A 330 -2.42 15.40 7.96
C ASN A 330 -1.78 16.59 8.68
N GLY A 331 -1.57 16.48 9.99
CA GLY A 331 -1.01 17.56 10.81
C GLY A 331 0.45 17.90 10.51
N ALA A 332 1.21 16.95 9.90
CA ALA A 332 2.57 17.16 9.44
C ALA A 332 2.64 17.71 8.01
N GLY A 333 1.54 17.69 7.27
CA GLY A 333 1.45 18.24 5.92
C GLY A 333 1.75 19.74 5.86
N TYR A 334 2.26 20.19 4.72
CA TYR A 334 2.67 21.57 4.49
C TYR A 334 1.50 22.54 4.53
N ASN A 335 1.69 23.65 5.24
CA ASN A 335 0.85 24.84 5.10
C ASN A 335 1.15 25.56 3.77
N ASP A 336 0.43 26.65 3.49
CA ASP A 336 0.59 27.36 2.21
C ASP A 336 1.96 28.01 2.04
N THR A 337 2.62 28.43 3.11
CA THR A 337 3.97 29.00 3.06
C THR A 337 5.01 27.90 2.79
N GLU A 338 4.94 26.81 3.53
CA GLU A 338 5.81 25.63 3.32
C GLU A 338 5.64 25.05 1.92
N ALA A 339 4.40 24.94 1.43
CA ALA A 339 4.13 24.47 0.08
C ALA A 339 4.69 25.41 -1.00
N ARG A 340 4.56 26.73 -0.84
CA ARG A 340 5.19 27.69 -1.77
C ARG A 340 6.71 27.54 -1.79
N GLN A 341 7.36 27.41 -0.63
CA GLN A 341 8.80 27.19 -0.53
C GLN A 341 9.20 25.85 -1.17
N TYR A 342 8.47 24.78 -0.93
CA TYR A 342 8.66 23.48 -1.55
C TYR A 342 8.62 23.56 -3.08
N TYR A 343 7.59 24.18 -3.65
CA TYR A 343 7.46 24.33 -5.10
C TYR A 343 8.50 25.25 -5.71
N GLN A 344 8.91 26.32 -4.99
CA GLN A 344 9.95 27.21 -5.44
C GLN A 344 11.31 26.49 -5.47
N LEU A 345 11.65 25.76 -4.43
CA LEU A 345 12.90 25.01 -4.33
C LEU A 345 13.01 23.94 -5.44
N ARG A 346 11.93 23.20 -5.70
CA ARG A 346 11.83 22.27 -6.84
C ARG A 346 12.04 22.97 -8.17
N LYS A 347 11.45 24.15 -8.36
CA LYS A 347 11.57 24.94 -9.59
C LYS A 347 13.02 25.34 -9.81
N THR A 348 13.68 25.87 -8.79
CA THR A 348 15.09 26.28 -8.86
C THR A 348 15.98 25.06 -9.16
N ALA A 349 15.81 23.95 -8.44
CA ALA A 349 16.56 22.73 -8.69
C ALA A 349 16.35 22.19 -10.13
N ALA A 350 15.11 22.19 -10.64
CA ALA A 350 14.82 21.76 -12.00
C ALA A 350 15.53 22.61 -13.08
N THR A 351 15.72 23.89 -12.84
CA THR A 351 16.41 24.79 -13.77
C THR A 351 17.89 24.45 -13.92
N HIS A 352 18.54 24.01 -12.84
CA HIS A 352 19.96 23.66 -12.81
C HIS A 352 20.24 22.16 -13.04
N LEU A 353 19.21 21.34 -13.22
CA LEU A 353 19.36 19.91 -13.46
C LEU A 353 20.17 19.56 -14.72
N PRO A 354 20.01 20.28 -15.87
CA PRO A 354 20.76 20.02 -17.09
C PRO A 354 22.23 20.42 -17.02
N ASP A 355 22.64 21.21 -16.04
CA ASP A 355 24.01 21.69 -15.91
C ASP A 355 24.94 20.52 -15.54
N ASN A 356 26.10 20.39 -16.23
CA ASN A 356 27.14 19.43 -15.90
C ASN A 356 28.07 19.98 -14.81
N SER A 357 27.53 20.55 -13.75
CA SER A 357 28.26 21.25 -12.69
C SER A 357 27.92 20.69 -11.30
N THR A 358 28.59 21.19 -10.28
CA THR A 358 28.26 20.90 -8.88
C THR A 358 26.78 21.23 -8.55
N LEU A 359 26.22 22.25 -9.21
CA LEU A 359 24.79 22.61 -9.06
C LEU A 359 23.86 21.52 -9.55
N SER A 360 24.22 20.75 -10.60
CA SER A 360 23.41 19.63 -11.06
C SER A 360 23.31 18.52 -10.00
N SER A 361 24.43 18.18 -9.35
CA SER A 361 24.43 17.19 -8.27
C SER A 361 23.60 17.66 -7.07
N LEU A 362 23.72 18.92 -6.69
CA LEU A 362 22.90 19.52 -5.63
C LEU A 362 21.42 19.51 -6.00
N SER A 363 21.10 19.85 -7.24
CA SER A 363 19.72 19.83 -7.78
C SER A 363 19.11 18.43 -7.74
N GLN A 364 19.89 17.39 -8.10
CA GLN A 364 19.45 16.00 -8.00
C GLN A 364 19.16 15.62 -6.56
N GLY A 365 20.02 16.00 -5.60
CA GLY A 365 19.81 15.81 -4.16
C GLY A 365 18.49 16.44 -3.70
N THR A 366 18.31 17.71 -3.97
CA THR A 366 17.11 18.48 -3.60
C THR A 366 15.82 17.89 -4.22
N LEU A 367 15.85 17.48 -5.50
CA LEU A 367 14.69 16.82 -6.13
C LEU A 367 14.41 15.44 -5.52
N THR A 368 15.45 14.72 -5.11
CA THR A 368 15.30 13.43 -4.40
C THR A 368 14.65 13.62 -3.04
N GLU A 369 15.07 14.61 -2.26
CA GLU A 369 14.48 14.97 -0.98
C GLU A 369 13.03 15.44 -1.13
N ALA A 370 12.74 16.21 -2.19
CA ALA A 370 11.38 16.63 -2.51
C ALA A 370 10.43 15.46 -2.86
N LEU A 371 10.94 14.33 -3.37
CA LEU A 371 10.16 13.11 -3.54
C LEU A 371 9.99 12.34 -2.24
N ASN A 372 10.99 12.39 -1.38
CA ASN A 372 11.09 11.58 -0.16
C ASN A 372 10.91 12.44 1.09
N THR A 373 9.88 13.27 1.11
CA THR A 373 9.59 14.13 2.27
C THR A 373 9.26 13.36 3.55
N GLY A 374 9.02 12.06 3.46
CA GLY A 374 8.58 11.21 4.57
C GLY A 374 7.05 11.15 4.71
N SER A 375 6.34 12.16 4.24
CA SER A 375 4.88 12.20 4.25
C SER A 375 4.29 11.42 3.07
N GLN A 376 3.18 10.72 3.30
CA GLN A 376 2.42 10.07 2.24
C GLN A 376 1.60 11.09 1.43
N PHE A 377 1.19 12.17 2.07
CA PHE A 377 0.45 13.28 1.49
C PHE A 377 1.14 14.60 1.83
N LEU A 378 1.36 15.43 0.81
CA LEU A 378 2.12 16.67 0.95
C LEU A 378 1.40 17.75 1.75
N ARG A 379 0.07 17.83 1.58
CA ARG A 379 -0.77 18.87 2.18
C ARG A 379 -1.49 18.37 3.42
N ARG A 380 -2.33 19.22 4.01
CA ARG A 380 -3.02 18.92 5.28
C ARG A 380 -4.40 18.29 5.12
N TYR A 381 -5.13 18.62 4.04
CA TYR A 381 -6.53 18.26 3.93
C TYR A 381 -6.82 17.54 2.62
N TYR A 382 -7.39 16.34 2.72
CA TYR A 382 -7.79 15.54 1.58
C TYR A 382 -9.19 14.99 1.76
N LEU A 383 -9.87 14.88 0.63
CA LEU A 383 -11.15 14.20 0.52
C LEU A 383 -11.01 13.03 -0.43
N MET A 384 -11.56 11.88 -0.06
CA MET A 384 -11.69 10.72 -0.94
C MET A 384 -13.16 10.33 -1.02
N ALA A 385 -13.61 10.03 -2.24
CA ALA A 385 -14.89 9.39 -2.51
C ALA A 385 -14.64 8.12 -3.32
N GLN A 386 -15.30 7.04 -2.96
CA GLN A 386 -15.22 5.76 -3.65
C GLN A 386 -16.61 5.21 -3.86
N PHE A 387 -16.84 4.70 -5.05
CA PHE A 387 -17.97 3.83 -5.39
C PHE A 387 -17.42 2.47 -5.78
N GLN A 388 -18.02 1.43 -5.23
CA GLN A 388 -17.70 0.07 -5.62
C GLN A 388 -18.97 -0.75 -5.82
N GLN A 389 -18.94 -1.58 -6.81
CA GLN A 389 -19.94 -2.62 -6.97
C GLN A 389 -19.23 -3.91 -7.38
N THR A 390 -19.35 -4.89 -6.53
CA THR A 390 -18.80 -6.21 -6.72
C THR A 390 -19.89 -7.15 -7.20
N ASP A 391 -19.47 -8.24 -7.79
CA ASP A 391 -20.34 -9.37 -8.13
C ASP A 391 -21.49 -9.01 -9.10
N ILE A 392 -21.26 -8.04 -10.00
CA ILE A 392 -22.24 -7.68 -11.04
C ILE A 392 -22.47 -8.90 -11.95
N LYS A 393 -23.67 -9.48 -11.87
CA LYS A 393 -24.03 -10.74 -12.54
C LYS A 393 -23.08 -11.89 -12.21
N ASN A 394 -22.55 -11.90 -11.02
CA ASN A 394 -21.52 -12.80 -10.53
C ASN A 394 -20.26 -12.78 -11.42
N VAL A 395 -19.79 -11.66 -11.95
CA VAL A 395 -18.81 -11.67 -13.03
C VAL A 395 -17.91 -10.46 -13.11
N LEU A 396 -18.34 -9.32 -12.63
CA LEU A 396 -17.61 -8.08 -12.82
C LEU A 396 -17.59 -7.26 -11.54
N ASP A 397 -16.38 -6.85 -11.15
CA ASP A 397 -16.13 -5.93 -10.05
C ASP A 397 -15.67 -4.59 -10.58
N ILE A 398 -16.23 -3.53 -10.04
CA ILE A 398 -15.94 -2.15 -10.42
C ILE A 398 -15.64 -1.36 -9.16
N ILE A 399 -14.50 -0.70 -9.12
CA ILE A 399 -14.17 0.31 -8.12
C ILE A 399 -13.81 1.60 -8.83
N ILE A 400 -14.42 2.68 -8.43
CA ILE A 400 -14.13 4.03 -8.89
C ILE A 400 -13.77 4.86 -7.67
N ARG A 401 -12.59 5.50 -7.69
CA ARG A 401 -12.10 6.30 -6.58
C ARG A 401 -11.64 7.67 -7.07
N CYS A 402 -12.00 8.70 -6.33
CA CYS A 402 -11.51 10.05 -6.49
C CYS A 402 -10.87 10.52 -5.19
N THR A 403 -9.59 10.92 -5.24
CA THR A 403 -8.88 11.52 -4.11
C THR A 403 -8.47 12.92 -4.48
N GLN A 404 -8.75 13.91 -3.64
CA GLN A 404 -8.49 15.32 -3.91
C GLN A 404 -7.78 16.00 -2.74
N SER A 405 -6.74 16.76 -3.03
CA SER A 405 -6.17 17.77 -2.13
C SER A 405 -7.05 18.99 -2.11
N MET A 406 -7.61 19.34 -0.97
CA MET A 406 -8.52 20.49 -0.85
C MET A 406 -7.80 21.84 -0.95
N GLN A 407 -6.47 21.85 -0.75
CA GLN A 407 -5.66 23.08 -0.75
C GLN A 407 -5.04 23.40 -2.11
N GLU A 408 -4.84 22.40 -2.98
CA GLU A 408 -4.15 22.57 -4.27
C GLU A 408 -5.07 22.48 -5.48
N GLN A 409 -6.33 22.11 -5.28
CA GLN A 409 -7.27 21.80 -6.37
C GLN A 409 -6.69 20.76 -7.33
N SER A 410 -5.98 19.79 -6.79
CA SER A 410 -5.40 18.67 -7.52
C SER A 410 -5.90 17.37 -6.93
N GLY A 411 -5.97 16.35 -7.74
CA GLY A 411 -6.47 15.06 -7.29
C GLY A 411 -6.09 13.93 -8.23
N GLN A 412 -6.56 12.75 -7.88
CA GLN A 412 -6.36 11.52 -8.62
C GLN A 412 -7.70 10.81 -8.77
N PHE A 413 -7.99 10.40 -9.98
CA PHE A 413 -9.11 9.53 -10.30
C PHE A 413 -8.59 8.16 -10.67
N SER A 414 -9.12 7.10 -10.05
CA SER A 414 -8.70 5.72 -10.30
C SER A 414 -9.91 4.85 -10.58
N THR A 415 -9.76 3.92 -11.51
CA THR A 415 -10.73 2.86 -11.80
C THR A 415 -10.06 1.52 -11.74
N ILE A 416 -10.70 0.56 -11.09
CA ILE A 416 -10.30 -0.83 -11.05
C ILE A 416 -11.47 -1.64 -11.57
N LEU A 417 -11.23 -2.39 -12.62
CA LEU A 417 -12.18 -3.29 -13.23
C LEU A 417 -11.59 -4.70 -13.18
N GLU A 418 -12.32 -5.63 -12.60
CA GLU A 418 -11.90 -7.02 -12.56
C GLU A 418 -13.02 -7.89 -13.11
N TRP A 419 -12.67 -8.75 -14.02
CA TRP A 419 -13.62 -9.53 -14.77
C TRP A 419 -13.24 -11.00 -14.79
N GLN A 420 -14.05 -11.84 -14.15
CA GLN A 420 -13.89 -13.28 -14.12
C GLN A 420 -14.31 -13.88 -15.45
N PHE A 421 -13.39 -14.04 -16.37
CA PHE A 421 -13.63 -14.59 -17.69
C PHE A 421 -13.96 -16.09 -17.65
N ALA A 422 -13.34 -16.84 -16.74
CA ALA A 422 -13.60 -18.25 -16.52
C ALA A 422 -13.31 -18.60 -15.05
N LYS A 423 -13.66 -19.80 -14.61
CA LYS A 423 -13.49 -20.25 -13.21
C LYS A 423 -12.10 -19.98 -12.61
N ARG A 424 -11.05 -19.91 -13.45
CA ARG A 424 -9.65 -19.77 -13.04
C ARG A 424 -8.95 -18.60 -13.71
N ILE A 425 -9.66 -17.79 -14.49
CA ILE A 425 -9.06 -16.72 -15.29
C ILE A 425 -9.81 -15.43 -14.99
N GLN A 426 -9.08 -14.45 -14.48
CA GLN A 426 -9.55 -13.09 -14.23
C GLN A 426 -8.80 -12.13 -15.16
N LEU A 427 -9.51 -11.23 -15.80
CA LEU A 427 -8.96 -10.08 -16.50
C LEU A 427 -9.08 -8.87 -15.58
N PHE A 428 -8.10 -7.99 -15.62
CA PHE A 428 -8.16 -6.76 -14.84
C PHE A 428 -7.68 -5.55 -15.64
N ASN A 429 -8.28 -4.41 -15.35
CA ASN A 429 -7.86 -3.14 -15.88
C ASN A 429 -7.84 -2.10 -14.74
N ILE A 430 -6.68 -1.48 -14.53
CA ILE A 430 -6.48 -0.47 -13.49
C ILE A 430 -5.99 0.81 -14.15
N ASN A 431 -6.74 1.88 -13.99
CA ASN A 431 -6.39 3.17 -14.56
C ASN A 431 -6.27 4.21 -13.46
N THR A 432 -5.31 5.08 -13.59
CA THR A 432 -5.11 6.22 -12.70
C THR A 432 -4.86 7.47 -13.53
N ILE A 433 -5.58 8.53 -13.26
CA ILE A 433 -5.47 9.81 -13.94
C ILE A 433 -5.33 10.91 -12.89
N ALA A 434 -4.22 11.63 -12.93
CA ALA A 434 -4.02 12.81 -12.10
C ALA A 434 -4.67 14.04 -12.74
N VAL A 435 -5.42 14.79 -11.94
CA VAL A 435 -6.08 16.04 -12.35
C VAL A 435 -5.49 17.22 -11.59
N GLY A 436 -5.50 18.39 -12.19
CA GLY A 436 -4.90 19.61 -11.65
C GLY A 436 -3.78 20.18 -12.51
N ARG A 437 -3.06 21.18 -12.00
CA ARG A 437 -1.91 21.80 -12.68
C ARG A 437 -0.69 20.88 -12.62
N SER A 438 0.23 21.00 -13.57
CA SER A 438 1.41 20.12 -13.70
C SER A 438 2.35 20.13 -12.48
N ASN A 439 2.38 21.21 -11.72
CA ASN A 439 3.24 21.37 -10.55
C ASN A 439 2.49 21.15 -9.22
N THR A 440 1.39 20.43 -9.22
CA THR A 440 0.66 20.05 -8.01
C THR A 440 1.05 18.63 -7.59
N GLU A 441 0.74 18.26 -6.38
CA GLU A 441 1.12 16.99 -5.76
C GLU A 441 0.83 15.78 -6.66
N PHE A 442 -0.43 15.58 -7.04
CA PHE A 442 -0.84 14.36 -7.77
C PHE A 442 -0.32 14.28 -9.20
N LYS A 443 -0.09 15.41 -9.86
CA LYS A 443 0.30 15.46 -11.28
C LYS A 443 1.80 15.68 -11.52
N SER A 444 2.57 15.83 -10.45
CA SER A 444 3.98 16.20 -10.57
C SER A 444 4.88 15.08 -11.11
N VAL A 445 4.56 13.83 -10.85
CA VAL A 445 5.35 12.64 -11.25
C VAL A 445 4.70 11.93 -12.44
N LEU A 446 3.45 11.54 -12.28
CA LEU A 446 2.68 10.83 -13.31
C LEU A 446 1.40 11.60 -13.61
N SER A 447 1.08 11.76 -14.89
CA SER A 447 -0.19 12.32 -15.32
C SER A 447 -1.26 11.26 -15.51
N LYS A 448 -0.87 10.08 -16.00
CA LYS A 448 -1.75 8.94 -16.25
C LYS A 448 -0.98 7.63 -16.11
N SER A 449 -1.67 6.57 -15.69
CA SER A 449 -1.19 5.19 -15.72
C SER A 449 -2.33 4.28 -16.12
N PHE A 450 -2.06 3.32 -16.99
CA PHE A 450 -3.01 2.32 -17.49
C PHE A 450 -2.38 0.95 -17.36
N MET A 451 -3.01 0.06 -16.64
CA MET A 451 -2.59 -1.33 -16.48
C MET A 451 -3.71 -2.25 -16.97
N LEU A 452 -3.34 -3.20 -17.80
CA LEU A 452 -4.23 -4.25 -18.29
C LEU A 452 -3.55 -5.59 -18.10
N GLY A 453 -4.25 -6.57 -17.57
CA GLY A 453 -3.64 -7.87 -17.36
C GLY A 453 -4.64 -9.01 -17.19
N ILE A 454 -4.05 -10.19 -17.05
CA ILE A 454 -4.73 -11.45 -16.82
C ILE A 454 -4.11 -12.11 -15.59
N GLU A 455 -4.95 -12.66 -14.74
CA GLU A 455 -4.56 -13.46 -13.60
C GLU A 455 -5.15 -14.87 -13.76
N VAL A 456 -4.35 -15.88 -13.50
CA VAL A 456 -4.73 -17.29 -13.56
C VAL A 456 -4.53 -17.91 -12.20
N HIS A 457 -5.55 -18.58 -11.69
CA HIS A 457 -5.55 -19.28 -10.40
C HIS A 457 -5.54 -20.79 -10.61
N TYR A 458 -4.70 -21.49 -9.84
CA TYR A 458 -4.61 -22.95 -9.86
C TYR A 458 -4.69 -23.53 -8.47
#